data_e05836a93c1207c5b155b684fd1f18a7
#
_entry.id   e05836a93c1207c5b155b684fd1f18a7
#
_cell.length_a   1.000
_cell.length_b   1.000
_cell.length_c   1.000
_cell.angle_alpha   90.00
_cell.angle_beta   90.00
_cell.angle_gamma   90.00
#
_symmetry.space_group_name_H-M   'P 1'
#
loop_
_entity.id
_entity.type
_entity.pdbx_description
1 polymer ?
#
loop_
_entity_poly.entity_id
_entity_poly.type
_entity_poly.pdbx_seq_one_letter_code
_entity_poly.pdbx_strand_id
1 'polypeptide(L)'
;LLVDIAVPPPYPQGMSDAIPAVLQNLIDDAAVFPPGNAALEDAVPAHRGHRQSWYEPMVGPLLVPASRLGELRPGRTELRIGVIVDVEPEQVAELVDALDGSVTVAQYESRAALHHLVGAAKEWEAPVFAELPFGEDGLDAVVGTGLVPKFRTGGPSAEFFPPPEVLAAVMVGCARRGLRFKLTAGLHRAVRHRDAETGFVHHGFLNVLAASAEASGGADEAAVAAILASTDAEELADRVRAIADRPRLLWSGFGSCSIMEPLEDLMALSLLRRGGAES
;
A
#
# COMPACT_ATOMS: atom_id res chain seq x y z
N LEU A 1 36.39 17.12 -19.07
CA LEU A 1 35.11 17.85 -18.91
C LEU A 1 34.49 17.41 -17.60
N LEU A 2 34.65 18.24 -16.55
CA LEU A 2 33.96 18.08 -15.27
C LEU A 2 32.50 18.49 -15.49
N VAL A 3 31.59 17.56 -15.27
CA VAL A 3 30.15 17.86 -15.25
C VAL A 3 29.88 18.54 -13.89
N ASP A 4 29.48 19.80 -13.95
CA ASP A 4 29.05 20.58 -12.78
C ASP A 4 27.74 19.95 -12.28
N ILE A 5 27.82 19.20 -11.17
CA ILE A 5 26.63 18.68 -10.47
C ILE A 5 26.05 19.88 -9.70
N ALA A 6 24.99 20.47 -10.25
CA ALA A 6 24.26 21.54 -9.58
C ALA A 6 23.80 21.07 -8.20
N VAL A 7 24.25 21.77 -7.16
CA VAL A 7 23.77 21.58 -5.78
C VAL A 7 22.29 21.99 -5.74
N PRO A 8 21.36 21.10 -5.34
CA PRO A 8 19.95 21.47 -5.26
C PRO A 8 19.74 22.60 -4.25
N PRO A 9 18.73 23.48 -4.44
CA PRO A 9 18.47 24.61 -3.56
C PRO A 9 18.21 24.15 -2.11
N PRO A 10 18.53 25.00 -1.12
CA PRO A 10 18.31 24.67 0.29
C PRO A 10 16.81 24.54 0.56
N TYR A 11 16.44 23.47 1.21
CA TYR A 11 15.07 23.14 1.59
C TYR A 11 14.46 24.16 2.57
N PRO A 12 13.12 24.34 2.58
CA PRO A 12 12.44 25.07 3.63
C PRO A 12 12.82 24.47 4.99
N GLN A 13 13.31 25.29 5.89
CA GLN A 13 13.66 24.90 7.26
C GLN A 13 12.37 24.47 7.97
N GLY A 14 12.33 23.22 8.47
CA GLY A 14 11.22 22.73 9.28
C GLY A 14 10.80 21.27 9.07
N MET A 15 11.44 20.49 8.16
CA MET A 15 11.13 19.06 8.06
C MET A 15 11.87 18.28 9.15
N SER A 16 11.10 17.63 10.03
CA SER A 16 11.55 16.66 11.00
C SER A 16 12.25 15.49 10.30
N ASP A 17 13.30 14.90 10.92
CA ASP A 17 13.93 13.65 10.51
C ASP A 17 12.96 12.43 10.63
N ALA A 18 11.77 12.66 11.16
CA ALA A 18 10.75 11.64 11.31
C ALA A 18 10.00 11.39 9.98
N ILE A 19 9.59 10.14 9.76
CA ILE A 19 8.74 9.78 8.63
C ILE A 19 7.40 10.55 8.70
N PRO A 20 7.04 11.32 7.65
CA PRO A 20 5.79 12.07 7.59
C PRO A 20 4.56 11.22 7.90
N ALA A 21 3.57 11.79 8.60
CA ALA A 21 2.36 11.08 9.01
C ALA A 21 1.62 10.43 7.81
N VAL A 22 1.61 11.10 6.67
CA VAL A 22 0.99 10.61 5.43
C VAL A 22 1.68 9.34 4.88
N LEU A 23 2.93 9.08 5.22
CA LEU A 23 3.71 7.93 4.75
C LEU A 23 3.74 6.76 5.76
N GLN A 24 3.27 6.93 6.99
CA GLN A 24 3.30 5.88 8.01
C GLN A 24 2.42 4.68 7.63
N ASN A 25 2.95 3.45 7.78
CA ASN A 25 2.27 2.20 7.39
C ASN A 25 1.69 2.27 5.95
N LEU A 26 2.45 2.85 5.02
CA LEU A 26 2.00 3.03 3.64
C LEU A 26 2.17 1.75 2.82
N ILE A 27 3.26 1.00 3.04
CA ILE A 27 3.70 -0.08 2.18
C ILE A 27 3.76 -1.39 2.96
N ASP A 28 2.87 -2.32 2.62
CA ASP A 28 2.96 -3.69 3.13
C ASP A 28 4.01 -4.46 2.32
N ASP A 29 4.79 -5.26 3.03
CA ASP A 29 5.85 -6.06 2.43
C ASP A 29 5.26 -7.31 1.76
N ALA A 30 5.18 -7.29 0.45
CA ALA A 30 4.67 -8.38 -0.38
C ALA A 30 5.79 -9.17 -1.08
N ALA A 31 6.99 -9.22 -0.52
CA ALA A 31 8.18 -9.83 -1.14
C ALA A 31 7.96 -11.29 -1.59
N VAL A 32 7.08 -12.03 -0.91
CA VAL A 32 6.76 -13.44 -1.24
C VAL A 32 5.87 -13.60 -2.46
N PHE A 33 5.29 -12.50 -2.98
CA PHE A 33 4.41 -12.50 -4.15
C PHE A 33 5.14 -12.08 -5.42
N PRO A 34 4.64 -12.47 -6.61
CA PRO A 34 5.21 -12.02 -7.87
C PRO A 34 5.25 -10.49 -7.99
N PRO A 35 6.30 -9.95 -8.60
CA PRO A 35 7.47 -10.59 -9.19
C PRO A 35 8.58 -10.97 -8.18
N GLY A 36 8.49 -10.56 -6.91
CA GLY A 36 9.51 -10.81 -5.88
C GLY A 36 9.76 -12.30 -5.62
N ASN A 37 8.70 -13.07 -5.42
CA ASN A 37 8.75 -14.54 -5.22
C ASN A 37 9.78 -15.02 -4.17
N ALA A 38 10.04 -14.21 -3.14
CA ALA A 38 10.98 -14.58 -2.09
C ALA A 38 10.48 -15.81 -1.30
N ALA A 39 11.39 -16.69 -0.93
CA ALA A 39 11.07 -17.75 0.03
C ALA A 39 10.79 -17.13 1.40
N LEU A 40 9.90 -17.74 2.21
CA LEU A 40 9.59 -17.22 3.55
C LEU A 40 10.82 -17.17 4.47
N GLU A 41 11.74 -18.12 4.30
CA GLU A 41 13.01 -18.15 5.05
C GLU A 41 13.91 -16.95 4.78
N ASP A 42 13.78 -16.32 3.61
CA ASP A 42 14.50 -15.09 3.23
C ASP A 42 13.66 -13.84 3.52
N ALA A 43 12.36 -13.88 3.25
CA ALA A 43 11.45 -12.75 3.41
C ALA A 43 11.30 -12.31 4.88
N VAL A 44 11.21 -13.26 5.83
CA VAL A 44 11.08 -12.92 7.26
C VAL A 44 12.30 -12.17 7.80
N PRO A 45 13.56 -12.61 7.58
CA PRO A 45 14.75 -11.83 7.98
C PRO A 45 14.83 -10.47 7.27
N ALA A 46 14.53 -10.41 5.95
CA ALA A 46 14.56 -9.16 5.20
C ALA A 46 13.53 -8.15 5.75
N HIS A 47 12.28 -8.59 5.98
CA HIS A 47 11.24 -7.77 6.60
C HIS A 47 11.68 -7.22 7.96
N ARG A 48 12.32 -8.02 8.78
CA ARG A 48 12.89 -7.55 10.07
C ARG A 48 13.96 -6.48 9.88
N GLY A 49 14.79 -6.62 8.85
CA GLY A 49 15.74 -5.58 8.47
C GLY A 49 15.05 -4.25 8.16
N HIS A 50 13.95 -4.29 7.41
CA HIS A 50 13.12 -3.10 7.15
C HIS A 50 12.54 -2.53 8.44
N ARG A 51 12.02 -3.36 9.34
CA ARG A 51 11.45 -2.94 10.64
C ARG A 51 12.47 -2.44 11.66
N GLN A 52 13.77 -2.59 11.41
CA GLN A 52 14.87 -2.07 12.21
C GLN A 52 15.56 -0.85 11.57
N SER A 53 15.10 -0.43 10.41
CA SER A 53 15.68 0.67 9.65
C SER A 53 15.04 2.01 10.02
N TRP A 54 15.70 3.13 9.66
CA TRP A 54 15.20 4.48 9.91
C TRP A 54 13.86 4.79 9.27
N TYR A 55 13.50 4.07 8.20
CA TYR A 55 12.21 4.18 7.49
C TYR A 55 11.15 3.20 8.02
N GLU A 56 11.40 2.54 9.13
CA GLU A 56 10.48 1.57 9.75
C GLU A 56 9.02 2.04 9.82
N PRO A 57 8.72 3.30 10.20
CA PRO A 57 7.32 3.73 10.32
C PRO A 57 6.52 3.68 9.01
N MET A 58 7.20 3.64 7.86
CA MET A 58 6.56 3.53 6.54
C MET A 58 6.14 2.09 6.22
N VAL A 59 6.78 1.10 6.87
CA VAL A 59 6.62 -0.32 6.54
C VAL A 59 5.44 -0.92 7.28
N GLY A 60 4.49 -1.48 6.54
CA GLY A 60 3.36 -2.25 7.04
C GLY A 60 3.74 -3.71 7.38
N PRO A 61 2.77 -4.61 7.55
CA PRO A 61 3.02 -6.03 7.82
C PRO A 61 3.65 -6.77 6.63
N LEU A 62 4.31 -7.89 6.92
CA LEU A 62 4.69 -8.87 5.89
C LEU A 62 3.44 -9.61 5.43
N LEU A 63 3.15 -9.58 4.13
CA LEU A 63 2.02 -10.31 3.56
C LEU A 63 2.41 -11.78 3.33
N VAL A 64 1.59 -12.69 3.85
CA VAL A 64 1.84 -14.14 3.80
C VAL A 64 0.58 -14.86 3.33
N PRO A 65 0.65 -15.78 2.34
CA PRO A 65 -0.47 -16.65 1.97
C PRO A 65 -0.92 -17.51 3.15
N ALA A 66 -2.22 -17.63 3.37
CA ALA A 66 -2.77 -18.49 4.44
C ALA A 66 -2.29 -19.93 4.31
N SER A 67 -2.23 -20.46 3.09
CA SER A 67 -1.72 -21.81 2.79
C SER A 67 -0.27 -22.04 3.22
N ARG A 68 0.50 -20.96 3.45
CA ARG A 68 1.93 -21.02 3.82
C ARG A 68 2.21 -20.63 5.27
N LEU A 69 1.19 -20.36 6.09
CA LEU A 69 1.37 -19.96 7.50
C LEU A 69 2.16 -21.01 8.29
N GLY A 70 1.96 -22.30 8.01
CA GLY A 70 2.72 -23.40 8.64
C GLY A 70 4.21 -23.45 8.31
N GLU A 71 4.67 -22.72 7.26
CA GLU A 71 6.08 -22.59 6.90
C GLU A 71 6.79 -21.50 7.70
N LEU A 72 6.07 -20.58 8.36
CA LEU A 72 6.65 -19.48 9.10
C LEU A 72 7.60 -19.97 10.20
N ARG A 73 8.75 -19.33 10.28
CA ARG A 73 9.74 -19.54 11.33
C ARG A 73 10.08 -18.19 11.95
N PRO A 74 9.19 -17.66 12.83
CA PRO A 74 9.30 -16.29 13.31
C PRO A 74 10.48 -16.06 14.28
N GLY A 75 11.08 -17.14 14.82
CA GLY A 75 12.14 -16.98 15.82
C GLY A 75 11.64 -16.33 17.11
N ARG A 76 12.50 -15.55 17.80
CA ARG A 76 12.19 -14.96 19.12
C ARG A 76 11.63 -13.55 19.08
N THR A 77 11.61 -12.90 17.92
CA THR A 77 11.17 -11.49 17.79
C THR A 77 9.76 -11.45 17.22
N GLU A 78 8.94 -10.58 17.73
CA GLU A 78 7.59 -10.33 17.21
C GLU A 78 7.61 -10.14 15.69
N LEU A 79 6.64 -10.76 15.03
CA LEU A 79 6.41 -10.66 13.59
C LEU A 79 4.96 -10.29 13.33
N ARG A 80 4.72 -9.13 12.75
CA ARG A 80 3.40 -8.68 12.30
C ARG A 80 3.20 -9.10 10.85
N ILE A 81 2.14 -9.86 10.57
CA ILE A 81 1.81 -10.33 9.23
C ILE A 81 0.43 -9.83 8.77
N GLY A 82 0.27 -9.72 7.45
CA GLY A 82 -1.03 -9.65 6.79
C GLY A 82 -1.31 -10.98 6.10
N VAL A 83 -2.42 -11.61 6.41
CA VAL A 83 -2.79 -12.91 5.86
C VAL A 83 -3.52 -12.72 4.53
N ILE A 84 -2.94 -13.23 3.44
CA ILE A 84 -3.63 -13.32 2.15
C ILE A 84 -4.39 -14.64 2.11
N VAL A 85 -5.70 -14.56 2.14
CA VAL A 85 -6.59 -15.71 2.23
C VAL A 85 -6.71 -16.37 0.86
N ASP A 86 -5.93 -17.40 0.65
CA ASP A 86 -5.87 -18.26 -0.55
C ASP A 86 -6.40 -19.69 -0.29
N VAL A 87 -7.04 -19.87 0.86
CA VAL A 87 -7.76 -21.08 1.29
C VAL A 87 -9.22 -20.71 1.56
N GLU A 88 -10.07 -21.70 1.88
CA GLU A 88 -11.44 -21.41 2.30
C GLU A 88 -11.44 -20.61 3.61
N PRO A 89 -12.25 -19.54 3.73
CA PRO A 89 -12.26 -18.65 4.90
C PRO A 89 -12.40 -19.39 6.24
N GLU A 90 -13.15 -20.48 6.26
CA GLU A 90 -13.40 -21.30 7.45
C GLU A 90 -12.14 -22.01 7.98
N GLN A 91 -11.14 -22.21 7.12
CA GLN A 91 -9.87 -22.86 7.51
C GLN A 91 -8.88 -21.87 8.14
N VAL A 92 -9.09 -20.55 7.93
CA VAL A 92 -8.13 -19.51 8.34
C VAL A 92 -7.96 -19.47 9.85
N ALA A 93 -9.05 -19.60 10.61
CA ALA A 93 -9.01 -19.55 12.07
C ALA A 93 -8.06 -20.64 12.62
N GLU A 94 -8.21 -21.89 12.18
CA GLU A 94 -7.35 -22.99 12.61
C GLU A 94 -5.87 -22.77 12.25
N LEU A 95 -5.60 -22.24 11.05
CA LEU A 95 -4.24 -21.93 10.61
C LEU A 95 -3.61 -20.80 11.43
N VAL A 96 -4.39 -19.80 11.83
CA VAL A 96 -3.94 -18.68 12.64
C VAL A 96 -3.74 -19.12 14.10
N ASP A 97 -4.63 -19.92 14.65
CA ASP A 97 -4.51 -20.46 16.02
C ASP A 97 -3.28 -21.37 16.19
N ALA A 98 -2.81 -21.97 15.09
CA ALA A 98 -1.59 -22.78 15.08
C ALA A 98 -0.30 -21.97 15.01
N LEU A 99 -0.36 -20.63 14.87
CA LEU A 99 0.81 -19.78 14.80
C LEU A 99 1.53 -19.71 16.16
N ASP A 100 2.85 -19.51 16.09
CA ASP A 100 3.63 -19.18 17.26
C ASP A 100 3.17 -17.87 17.89
N GLY A 101 3.13 -17.79 19.23
CA GLY A 101 2.67 -16.60 19.96
C GLY A 101 3.49 -15.33 19.72
N SER A 102 4.61 -15.41 19.00
CA SER A 102 5.36 -14.24 18.54
C SER A 102 4.85 -13.67 17.20
N VAL A 103 3.85 -14.30 16.57
CA VAL A 103 3.23 -13.83 15.32
C VAL A 103 1.91 -13.15 15.64
N THR A 104 1.76 -11.92 15.14
CA THR A 104 0.52 -11.14 15.27
C THR A 104 -0.07 -10.88 13.89
N VAL A 105 -1.35 -11.26 13.69
CA VAL A 105 -2.07 -10.94 12.45
C VAL A 105 -2.56 -9.50 12.52
N ALA A 106 -2.07 -8.66 11.60
CA ALA A 106 -2.41 -7.24 11.52
C ALA A 106 -3.60 -6.97 10.59
N GLN A 107 -3.85 -7.87 9.63
CA GLN A 107 -4.92 -7.76 8.63
C GLN A 107 -5.15 -9.07 7.89
N TYR A 108 -6.32 -9.17 7.27
CA TYR A 108 -6.65 -10.22 6.30
C TYR A 108 -7.01 -9.60 4.96
N GLU A 109 -6.64 -10.26 3.87
CA GLU A 109 -6.99 -9.84 2.51
C GLU A 109 -7.54 -11.02 1.74
N SER A 110 -8.69 -10.88 1.09
CA SER A 110 -9.38 -11.98 0.43
C SER A 110 -10.09 -11.58 -0.84
N ARG A 111 -10.19 -12.54 -1.79
CA ARG A 111 -11.04 -12.48 -2.98
C ARG A 111 -12.27 -13.37 -2.88
N ALA A 112 -12.52 -13.96 -1.73
CA ALA A 112 -13.71 -14.77 -1.50
C ALA A 112 -14.98 -13.92 -1.63
N ALA A 113 -16.10 -14.56 -1.89
CA ALA A 113 -17.38 -13.87 -2.00
C ALA A 113 -17.74 -13.12 -0.70
N LEU A 114 -18.28 -11.91 -0.82
CA LEU A 114 -18.54 -11.02 0.30
C LEU A 114 -19.34 -11.67 1.44
N HIS A 115 -20.32 -12.52 1.10
CA HIS A 115 -21.15 -13.17 2.11
C HIS A 115 -20.36 -14.12 3.04
N HIS A 116 -19.31 -14.77 2.54
CA HIS A 116 -18.39 -15.54 3.37
C HIS A 116 -17.52 -14.62 4.24
N LEU A 117 -17.01 -13.52 3.65
CA LEU A 117 -16.14 -12.59 4.36
C LEU A 117 -16.86 -11.84 5.49
N VAL A 118 -18.14 -11.49 5.32
CA VAL A 118 -18.93 -10.84 6.38
C VAL A 118 -19.09 -11.75 7.59
N GLY A 119 -19.19 -13.07 7.38
CA GLY A 119 -19.17 -14.06 8.46
C GLY A 119 -17.82 -14.09 9.17
N ALA A 120 -16.76 -14.33 8.40
CA ALA A 120 -15.39 -14.45 8.88
C ALA A 120 -14.88 -13.17 9.59
N ALA A 121 -15.24 -11.99 9.08
CA ALA A 121 -14.81 -10.72 9.67
C ALA A 121 -15.31 -10.49 11.11
N LYS A 122 -16.32 -11.23 11.58
CA LYS A 122 -16.80 -11.17 12.96
C LYS A 122 -15.94 -11.98 13.91
N GLU A 123 -15.21 -12.96 13.37
CA GLU A 123 -14.36 -13.88 14.12
C GLU A 123 -12.90 -13.46 14.08
N TRP A 124 -12.47 -12.80 12.99
CA TRP A 124 -11.11 -12.35 12.81
C TRP A 124 -10.87 -11.02 13.53
N GLU A 125 -9.94 -11.00 14.46
CA GLU A 125 -9.66 -9.85 15.34
C GLU A 125 -8.83 -8.73 14.65
N ALA A 126 -8.84 -8.67 13.32
CA ALA A 126 -8.10 -7.69 12.53
C ALA A 126 -8.91 -7.23 11.30
N PRO A 127 -8.60 -6.05 10.72
CA PRO A 127 -9.28 -5.56 9.52
C PRO A 127 -9.26 -6.55 8.36
N VAL A 128 -10.39 -6.68 7.68
CA VAL A 128 -10.55 -7.57 6.51
C VAL A 128 -10.72 -6.73 5.26
N PHE A 129 -9.76 -6.87 4.34
CA PHE A 129 -9.77 -6.23 3.02
C PHE A 129 -10.38 -7.18 2.00
N ALA A 130 -11.53 -6.79 1.44
CA ALA A 130 -12.24 -7.54 0.40
C ALA A 130 -11.83 -7.04 -0.98
N GLU A 131 -11.20 -7.89 -1.80
CA GLU A 131 -10.83 -7.51 -3.17
C GLU A 131 -12.08 -7.51 -4.05
N LEU A 132 -12.43 -6.32 -4.53
CA LEU A 132 -13.63 -6.06 -5.31
C LEU A 132 -13.28 -5.72 -6.76
N PRO A 133 -14.19 -6.00 -7.71
CA PRO A 133 -14.15 -5.37 -9.02
C PRO A 133 -14.37 -3.86 -8.87
N PHE A 134 -13.89 -3.10 -9.86
CA PHE A 134 -14.22 -1.67 -9.91
C PHE A 134 -15.70 -1.46 -10.19
N GLY A 135 -16.34 -0.55 -9.47
CA GLY A 135 -17.74 -0.18 -9.64
C GLY A 135 -18.46 0.12 -8.34
N GLU A 136 -19.63 0.76 -8.46
CA GLU A 136 -20.46 1.22 -7.35
C GLU A 136 -21.10 0.06 -6.57
N ASP A 137 -21.57 -0.99 -7.28
CA ASP A 137 -22.28 -2.13 -6.67
C ASP A 137 -21.43 -2.82 -5.59
N GLY A 138 -20.12 -2.97 -5.84
CA GLY A 138 -19.21 -3.56 -4.86
C GLY A 138 -19.03 -2.67 -3.63
N LEU A 139 -19.00 -1.35 -3.81
CA LEU A 139 -18.93 -0.39 -2.71
C LEU A 139 -20.20 -0.40 -1.86
N ASP A 140 -21.36 -0.42 -2.48
CA ASP A 140 -22.65 -0.48 -1.78
C ASP A 140 -22.77 -1.76 -0.94
N ALA A 141 -22.28 -2.88 -1.48
CA ALA A 141 -22.31 -4.17 -0.82
C ALA A 141 -21.46 -4.27 0.44
N VAL A 142 -20.44 -3.42 0.62
CA VAL A 142 -19.57 -3.43 1.82
C VAL A 142 -19.94 -2.38 2.87
N VAL A 143 -20.84 -1.44 2.56
CA VAL A 143 -21.30 -0.45 3.53
C VAL A 143 -21.91 -1.14 4.75
N GLY A 144 -21.45 -0.79 5.95
CA GLY A 144 -21.95 -1.33 7.21
C GLY A 144 -21.53 -2.78 7.53
N THR A 145 -20.71 -3.41 6.70
CA THR A 145 -20.26 -4.81 6.94
C THR A 145 -19.00 -4.90 7.80
N GLY A 146 -18.26 -3.80 7.96
CA GLY A 146 -16.92 -3.80 8.59
C GLY A 146 -15.78 -4.18 7.64
N LEU A 147 -16.09 -4.63 6.42
CA LEU A 147 -15.08 -4.93 5.40
C LEU A 147 -14.52 -3.64 4.78
N VAL A 148 -13.25 -3.68 4.40
CA VAL A 148 -12.58 -2.58 3.70
C VAL A 148 -12.39 -2.96 2.24
N PRO A 149 -12.87 -2.15 1.27
CA PRO A 149 -12.64 -2.38 -0.15
C PRO A 149 -11.15 -2.45 -0.48
N LYS A 150 -10.77 -3.39 -1.31
CA LYS A 150 -9.42 -3.51 -1.88
C LYS A 150 -9.54 -3.62 -3.40
N PHE A 151 -8.72 -2.87 -4.13
CA PHE A 151 -8.74 -2.86 -5.59
C PHE A 151 -7.38 -3.21 -6.15
N ARG A 152 -7.39 -3.94 -7.27
CA ARG A 152 -6.17 -4.34 -7.97
C ARG A 152 -5.79 -3.31 -9.03
N THR A 153 -4.54 -2.85 -9.00
CA THR A 153 -4.01 -1.85 -9.93
C THR A 153 -2.85 -2.36 -10.77
N GLY A 154 -2.66 -3.68 -10.82
CA GLY A 154 -1.62 -4.32 -11.62
C GLY A 154 -1.84 -5.83 -11.76
N GLY A 155 -1.22 -6.43 -12.78
CA GLY A 155 -1.36 -7.85 -13.06
C GLY A 155 -0.68 -8.28 -14.36
N PRO A 156 -0.92 -9.51 -14.84
CA PRO A 156 -0.22 -10.06 -16.00
C PRO A 156 -0.68 -9.51 -17.35
N SER A 157 -1.80 -8.76 -17.41
CA SER A 157 -2.36 -8.21 -18.64
C SER A 157 -2.90 -6.79 -18.44
N ALA A 158 -3.09 -6.05 -19.54
CA ALA A 158 -3.44 -4.62 -19.52
C ALA A 158 -4.73 -4.31 -18.76
N GLU A 159 -5.69 -5.22 -18.73
CA GLU A 159 -6.98 -5.07 -18.04
C GLU A 159 -6.87 -4.93 -16.53
N PHE A 160 -5.74 -5.36 -15.93
CA PHE A 160 -5.47 -5.19 -14.50
C PHE A 160 -4.95 -3.80 -14.14
N PHE A 161 -4.69 -2.94 -15.14
CA PHE A 161 -4.22 -1.59 -14.95
C PHE A 161 -5.35 -0.60 -15.24
N PRO A 162 -6.17 -0.24 -14.25
CA PRO A 162 -7.33 0.62 -14.47
C PRO A 162 -6.90 2.00 -15.01
N PRO A 163 -7.67 2.60 -15.93
CA PRO A 163 -7.45 3.99 -16.30
C PRO A 163 -7.74 4.93 -15.12
N PRO A 164 -7.20 6.16 -15.14
CA PRO A 164 -7.39 7.13 -14.06
C PRO A 164 -8.83 7.38 -13.67
N GLU A 165 -9.73 7.42 -14.64
CA GLU A 165 -11.16 7.69 -14.44
C GLU A 165 -11.84 6.58 -13.64
N VAL A 166 -11.48 5.32 -13.92
CA VAL A 166 -12.03 4.15 -13.20
C VAL A 166 -11.54 4.12 -11.75
N LEU A 167 -10.26 4.41 -11.53
CA LEU A 167 -9.73 4.48 -10.17
C LEU A 167 -10.29 5.69 -9.41
N ALA A 168 -10.44 6.85 -10.07
CA ALA A 168 -11.04 8.04 -9.48
C ALA A 168 -12.47 7.79 -9.02
N ALA A 169 -13.29 7.13 -9.85
CA ALA A 169 -14.68 6.81 -9.52
C ALA A 169 -14.79 6.01 -8.22
N VAL A 170 -13.98 4.94 -8.03
CA VAL A 170 -14.03 4.17 -6.78
C VAL A 170 -13.44 4.93 -5.59
N MET A 171 -12.43 5.78 -5.79
CA MET A 171 -11.87 6.61 -4.71
C MET A 171 -12.91 7.63 -4.19
N VAL A 172 -13.58 8.33 -5.10
CA VAL A 172 -14.66 9.27 -4.75
C VAL A 172 -15.88 8.52 -4.21
N GLY A 173 -16.21 7.35 -4.78
CA GLY A 173 -17.24 6.46 -4.29
C GLY A 173 -17.01 5.99 -2.84
N CYS A 174 -15.78 5.64 -2.50
CA CYS A 174 -15.36 5.32 -1.12
C CYS A 174 -15.51 6.55 -0.20
N ALA A 175 -15.01 7.73 -0.62
CA ALA A 175 -15.09 8.95 0.16
C ALA A 175 -16.55 9.33 0.49
N ARG A 176 -17.45 9.27 -0.49
CA ARG A 176 -18.90 9.55 -0.33
C ARG A 176 -19.58 8.62 0.67
N ARG A 177 -19.07 7.38 0.82
CA ARG A 177 -19.63 6.35 1.72
C ARG A 177 -18.92 6.29 3.08
N GLY A 178 -17.90 7.11 3.29
CA GLY A 178 -17.06 7.02 4.50
C GLY A 178 -16.26 5.71 4.59
N LEU A 179 -16.00 5.06 3.46
CA LEU A 179 -15.20 3.84 3.37
C LEU A 179 -13.73 4.20 3.16
N ARG A 180 -12.85 3.49 3.85
CA ARG A 180 -11.43 3.45 3.46
C ARG A 180 -11.26 2.42 2.34
N PHE A 181 -10.14 2.49 1.62
CA PHE A 181 -9.78 1.48 0.63
C PHE A 181 -8.29 1.13 0.69
N LYS A 182 -7.93 0.01 0.09
CA LYS A 182 -6.55 -0.45 -0.11
C LYS A 182 -6.31 -0.73 -1.58
N LEU A 183 -5.06 -0.57 -2.03
CA LEU A 183 -4.64 -0.99 -3.37
C LEU A 183 -3.65 -2.15 -3.30
N THR A 184 -3.62 -2.95 -4.37
CA THR A 184 -2.71 -4.08 -4.49
C THR A 184 -2.19 -4.20 -5.91
N ALA A 185 -0.95 -4.64 -6.04
CA ALA A 185 -0.19 -4.82 -7.28
C ALA A 185 0.04 -3.53 -8.09
N GLY A 186 1.15 -3.47 -8.80
CA GLY A 186 1.43 -2.42 -9.78
C GLY A 186 1.87 -1.05 -9.24
N LEU A 187 1.94 -0.86 -7.93
CA LEU A 187 2.40 0.40 -7.32
C LEU A 187 3.85 0.26 -6.84
N HIS A 188 4.80 0.36 -7.76
CA HIS A 188 6.22 0.26 -7.47
C HIS A 188 6.93 1.61 -7.49
N ARG A 189 6.46 2.54 -8.35
CA ARG A 189 7.10 3.84 -8.57
C ARG A 189 6.23 4.97 -8.04
N ALA A 190 6.89 6.08 -7.73
CA ALA A 190 6.21 7.25 -7.18
C ALA A 190 5.22 7.87 -8.15
N VAL A 191 5.58 7.96 -9.42
CA VAL A 191 4.84 8.69 -10.44
C VAL A 191 4.31 7.74 -11.51
N ARG A 192 3.14 8.06 -12.05
CA ARG A 192 2.53 7.35 -13.18
C ARG A 192 3.54 7.24 -14.32
N HIS A 193 3.73 6.02 -14.83
CA HIS A 193 4.70 5.75 -15.87
C HIS A 193 4.24 4.60 -16.78
N ARG A 194 4.87 4.51 -17.94
CA ARG A 194 4.78 3.34 -18.80
C ARG A 194 5.97 2.43 -18.50
N ASP A 195 5.70 1.21 -18.13
CA ASP A 195 6.73 0.20 -17.94
C ASP A 195 7.38 -0.16 -19.27
N ALA A 196 8.71 -0.21 -19.29
CA ALA A 196 9.48 -0.37 -20.51
C ALA A 196 9.45 -1.80 -21.07
N GLU A 197 9.25 -2.80 -20.23
CA GLU A 197 9.26 -4.21 -20.61
C GLU A 197 7.88 -4.67 -21.08
N THR A 198 6.85 -4.34 -20.30
CA THR A 198 5.47 -4.78 -20.58
C THR A 198 4.68 -3.82 -21.44
N GLY A 199 5.08 -2.54 -21.47
CA GLY A 199 4.35 -1.47 -22.12
C GLY A 199 3.07 -1.05 -21.38
N PHE A 200 2.76 -1.63 -20.22
CA PHE A 200 1.60 -1.26 -19.42
C PHE A 200 1.81 0.08 -18.72
N VAL A 201 0.73 0.79 -18.45
CA VAL A 201 0.78 2.08 -17.77
C VAL A 201 0.38 1.87 -16.31
N HIS A 202 1.34 2.06 -15.42
CA HIS A 202 1.17 1.91 -13.98
C HIS A 202 0.78 3.25 -13.35
N HIS A 203 -0.08 3.20 -12.32
CA HIS A 203 -0.26 4.34 -11.43
C HIS A 203 0.99 4.54 -10.55
N GLY A 204 1.26 5.79 -10.19
CA GLY A 204 2.26 6.11 -9.17
C GLY A 204 1.62 6.20 -7.78
N PHE A 205 2.35 5.81 -6.74
CA PHE A 205 1.79 5.89 -5.38
C PHE A 205 1.66 7.35 -4.89
N LEU A 206 2.44 8.32 -5.39
CA LEU A 206 2.23 9.75 -5.10
C LEU A 206 0.97 10.27 -5.79
N ASN A 207 0.68 9.81 -7.02
CA ASN A 207 -0.60 10.12 -7.66
C ASN A 207 -1.77 9.69 -6.77
N VAL A 208 -1.71 8.45 -6.24
CA VAL A 208 -2.75 7.92 -5.37
C VAL A 208 -2.84 8.68 -4.04
N LEU A 209 -1.70 9.04 -3.42
CA LEU A 209 -1.68 9.84 -2.19
C LEU A 209 -2.37 11.19 -2.38
N ALA A 210 -1.94 11.95 -3.40
CA ALA A 210 -2.49 13.26 -3.70
C ALA A 210 -3.98 13.17 -4.07
N ALA A 211 -4.35 12.23 -4.95
CA ALA A 211 -5.72 12.00 -5.37
C ALA A 211 -6.63 11.59 -4.19
N SER A 212 -6.14 10.74 -3.27
CA SER A 212 -6.89 10.34 -2.06
C SER A 212 -7.17 11.52 -1.12
N ALA A 213 -6.21 12.43 -0.97
CA ALA A 213 -6.38 13.62 -0.15
C ALA A 213 -7.45 14.56 -0.75
N GLU A 214 -7.41 14.77 -2.06
CA GLU A 214 -8.40 15.59 -2.77
C GLU A 214 -9.81 14.96 -2.72
N ALA A 215 -9.91 13.64 -2.95
CA ALA A 215 -11.19 12.92 -2.81
C ALA A 215 -11.76 13.02 -1.40
N SER A 216 -10.90 12.92 -0.36
CA SER A 216 -11.30 13.13 1.04
C SER A 216 -11.76 14.56 1.32
N GLY A 217 -11.23 15.53 0.57
CA GLY A 217 -11.64 16.94 0.61
C GLY A 217 -12.93 17.24 -0.15
N GLY A 218 -13.54 16.26 -0.81
CA GLY A 218 -14.79 16.40 -1.55
C GLY A 218 -14.61 16.76 -3.03
N ALA A 219 -13.41 16.60 -3.59
CA ALA A 219 -13.19 16.79 -5.03
C ALA A 219 -14.01 15.80 -5.85
N ASP A 220 -14.41 16.21 -7.06
CA ASP A 220 -15.13 15.36 -7.99
C ASP A 220 -14.20 14.35 -8.71
N GLU A 221 -14.82 13.42 -9.43
CA GLU A 221 -14.11 12.36 -10.14
C GLU A 221 -13.16 12.90 -11.22
N ALA A 222 -13.52 14.01 -11.89
CA ALA A 222 -12.68 14.60 -12.93
C ALA A 222 -11.38 15.19 -12.35
N ALA A 223 -11.49 15.91 -11.22
CA ALA A 223 -10.34 16.45 -10.52
C ALA A 223 -9.41 15.34 -9.97
N VAL A 224 -9.98 14.30 -9.38
CA VAL A 224 -9.24 13.14 -8.87
C VAL A 224 -8.56 12.38 -10.02
N ALA A 225 -9.26 12.16 -11.15
CA ALA A 225 -8.70 11.51 -12.34
C ALA A 225 -7.53 12.31 -12.94
N ALA A 226 -7.62 13.64 -12.96
CA ALA A 226 -6.54 14.51 -13.47
C ALA A 226 -5.24 14.30 -12.65
N ILE A 227 -5.32 14.21 -11.32
CA ILE A 227 -4.17 13.94 -10.45
C ILE A 227 -3.62 12.53 -10.71
N LEU A 228 -4.49 11.54 -10.83
CA LEU A 228 -4.08 10.16 -11.15
C LEU A 228 -3.40 10.04 -12.52
N ALA A 229 -3.75 10.90 -13.47
CA ALA A 229 -3.18 10.94 -14.82
C ALA A 229 -1.86 11.73 -14.90
N SER A 230 -1.55 12.60 -13.91
CA SER A 230 -0.36 13.45 -13.92
C SER A 230 0.93 12.61 -13.99
N THR A 231 1.89 13.11 -14.77
CA THR A 231 3.27 12.61 -14.84
C THR A 231 4.27 13.64 -14.33
N ASP A 232 3.79 14.76 -13.76
CA ASP A 232 4.62 15.81 -13.19
C ASP A 232 5.05 15.42 -11.78
N ALA A 233 6.30 14.99 -11.65
CA ALA A 233 6.87 14.51 -10.39
C ALA A 233 6.99 15.62 -9.34
N GLU A 234 7.34 16.85 -9.75
CA GLU A 234 7.50 17.99 -8.86
C GLU A 234 6.14 18.45 -8.31
N GLU A 235 5.13 18.58 -9.19
CA GLU A 235 3.77 18.93 -8.75
C GLU A 235 3.23 17.91 -7.74
N LEU A 236 3.39 16.61 -8.03
CA LEU A 236 2.92 15.54 -7.14
C LEU A 236 3.66 15.57 -5.80
N ALA A 237 4.99 15.79 -5.82
CA ALA A 237 5.77 15.92 -4.61
C ALA A 237 5.32 17.12 -3.76
N ASP A 238 5.04 18.27 -4.38
CA ASP A 238 4.53 19.47 -3.67
C ASP A 238 3.16 19.21 -3.04
N ARG A 239 2.25 18.53 -3.75
CA ARG A 239 0.94 18.14 -3.20
C ARG A 239 1.10 17.23 -1.98
N VAL A 240 2.03 16.26 -2.02
CA VAL A 240 2.28 15.35 -0.89
C VAL A 240 2.97 16.09 0.26
N ARG A 241 3.89 17.02 0.01
CA ARG A 241 4.48 17.90 1.06
C ARG A 241 3.42 18.72 1.79
N ALA A 242 2.43 19.24 1.06
CA ALA A 242 1.34 20.04 1.65
C ALA A 242 0.44 19.24 2.63
N ILE A 243 0.48 17.92 2.58
CA ILE A 243 -0.31 17.02 3.44
C ILE A 243 0.58 16.14 4.34
N ALA A 244 1.89 16.38 4.38
CA ALA A 244 2.88 15.50 5.02
C ALA A 244 2.52 15.14 6.48
N ASP A 245 2.05 16.11 7.27
CA ASP A 245 1.72 15.94 8.68
C ASP A 245 0.28 15.45 8.92
N ARG A 246 -0.47 15.18 7.86
CA ARG A 246 -1.87 14.72 7.96
C ARG A 246 -1.94 13.19 7.88
N PRO A 247 -2.76 12.54 8.73
CA PRO A 247 -3.00 11.11 8.58
C PRO A 247 -3.79 10.85 7.28
N ARG A 248 -3.53 9.70 6.64
CA ARG A 248 -4.34 9.24 5.52
C ARG A 248 -5.73 8.83 6.00
N LEU A 249 -6.77 9.53 5.55
CA LEU A 249 -8.15 9.25 5.95
C LEU A 249 -8.81 8.20 5.06
N LEU A 250 -8.51 8.20 3.77
CA LEU A 250 -9.21 7.42 2.75
C LEU A 250 -8.42 6.17 2.32
N TRP A 251 -7.13 6.34 1.97
CA TRP A 251 -6.29 5.25 1.48
C TRP A 251 -5.51 4.58 2.61
N SER A 252 -5.71 3.27 2.78
CA SER A 252 -5.03 2.50 3.84
C SER A 252 -3.55 2.21 3.52
N GLY A 253 -3.22 2.06 2.24
CA GLY A 253 -1.88 1.73 1.77
C GLY A 253 -1.92 0.69 0.64
N PHE A 254 -0.75 0.12 0.33
CA PHE A 254 -0.61 -0.86 -0.75
C PHE A 254 0.44 -1.93 -0.43
N GLY A 255 0.29 -3.11 -1.06
CA GLY A 255 1.31 -4.14 -1.04
C GLY A 255 2.33 -3.93 -2.16
N SER A 256 3.61 -4.00 -1.84
CA SER A 256 4.72 -3.96 -2.80
C SER A 256 5.67 -5.14 -2.57
N CYS A 257 6.15 -5.75 -3.65
CA CYS A 257 7.18 -6.78 -3.57
C CYS A 257 8.59 -6.21 -3.26
N SER A 258 8.74 -4.89 -3.27
CA SER A 258 9.96 -4.17 -2.87
C SER A 258 9.59 -2.98 -1.98
N ILE A 259 10.20 -2.90 -0.80
CA ILE A 259 10.15 -1.72 0.06
C ILE A 259 11.14 -0.66 -0.44
N MET A 260 12.22 -1.09 -1.08
CA MET A 260 13.31 -0.20 -1.48
C MET A 260 12.95 0.68 -2.67
N GLU A 261 12.22 0.16 -3.67
CA GLU A 261 11.83 0.96 -4.84
C GLU A 261 11.02 2.22 -4.47
N PRO A 262 9.93 2.12 -3.69
CA PRO A 262 9.22 3.30 -3.22
C PRO A 262 10.07 4.22 -2.32
N LEU A 263 10.93 3.65 -1.48
CA LEU A 263 11.83 4.43 -0.61
C LEU A 263 12.81 5.27 -1.43
N GLU A 264 13.46 4.67 -2.44
CA GLU A 264 14.39 5.34 -3.33
C GLU A 264 13.72 6.48 -4.10
N ASP A 265 12.52 6.26 -4.62
CA ASP A 265 11.73 7.29 -5.30
C ASP A 265 11.36 8.46 -4.36
N LEU A 266 10.94 8.17 -3.12
CA LEU A 266 10.66 9.21 -2.11
C LEU A 266 11.90 10.03 -1.76
N MET A 267 13.07 9.39 -1.67
CA MET A 267 14.35 10.07 -1.43
C MET A 267 14.76 10.92 -2.64
N ALA A 268 14.62 10.39 -3.85
CA ALA A 268 14.94 11.11 -5.08
C ALA A 268 14.09 12.37 -5.25
N LEU A 269 12.81 12.32 -4.84
CA LEU A 269 11.88 13.45 -4.84
C LEU A 269 11.98 14.31 -3.56
N SER A 270 12.95 14.02 -2.72
CA SER A 270 13.19 14.78 -1.48
C SER A 270 11.98 14.84 -0.54
N LEU A 271 11.15 13.81 -0.57
CA LEU A 271 10.04 13.61 0.36
C LEU A 271 10.47 12.88 1.63
N LEU A 272 11.60 12.16 1.57
CA LEU A 272 12.28 11.54 2.71
C LEU A 272 13.77 11.84 2.67
N ARG A 273 14.38 11.88 3.85
CA ARG A 273 15.83 11.93 4.04
C ARG A 273 16.25 10.95 5.13
N ARG A 274 17.39 10.33 4.92
CA ARG A 274 18.06 9.63 6.02
C ARG A 274 18.61 10.69 6.96
N GLY A 275 18.11 10.77 8.19
CA GLY A 275 18.65 11.64 9.21
C GLY A 275 20.15 11.44 9.29
N GLY A 276 20.94 12.50 9.09
CA GLY A 276 22.38 12.46 9.27
C GLY A 276 22.66 12.23 10.73
N ALA A 277 23.41 11.19 11.07
CA ALA A 277 24.20 11.26 12.28
C ALA A 277 25.14 12.48 12.09
N GLU A 278 24.86 13.58 12.79
CA GLU A 278 25.86 14.62 12.95
C GLU A 278 27.09 13.96 13.57
N SER A 279 28.15 13.91 12.78
CA SER A 279 29.48 13.46 13.21
C SER A 279 30.19 14.58 13.98
#